data_679d376d48d6e8464a5290ce83eacc05
#
_entry.id   679d376d48d6e8464a5290ce83eacc05
#
_cell.length_a   1.000
_cell.length_b   1.000
_cell.length_c   1.000
_cell.angle_alpha   90.00
_cell.angle_beta   90.00
_cell.angle_gamma   90.00
#
_symmetry.space_group_name_H-M   'P 1'
#
loop_
_entity.id
_entity.type
_entity.pdbx_description
1 polymer ?
#
loop_
_entity_poly.entity_id
_entity_poly.type
_entity_poly.pdbx_seq_one_letter_code
_entity_poly.pdbx_strand_id
1 'polypeptide(L)' 'MQVGEKVWFLYVVRCSDNTLYTGVTTNPDRRLREHNKGRRGAKYTQARRPIDDMVLLDWFVGRSRAQKAEYKF' A
#
# COMPACT_ATOMS: atom_id res chain seq x y z
N MET A 1 25.87 14.19 8.01
CA MET A 1 25.26 13.23 7.10
C MET A 1 23.77 13.44 7.01
N GLN A 2 23.27 13.38 5.83
CA GLN A 2 21.85 13.50 5.58
C GLN A 2 21.13 12.24 6.05
N VAL A 3 20.11 12.42 6.87
CA VAL A 3 19.20 11.32 7.14
C VAL A 3 18.34 11.16 5.89
N GLY A 4 18.50 10.05 5.22
CA GLY A 4 17.77 9.83 4.00
C GLY A 4 16.27 9.77 4.24
N GLU A 5 15.52 10.27 3.30
CA GLU A 5 14.10 10.03 3.29
C GLU A 5 13.85 8.57 2.95
N LYS A 6 12.77 8.02 3.52
CA LYS A 6 12.40 6.64 3.22
C LYS A 6 11.87 6.52 1.82
N VAL A 7 12.12 5.38 1.22
CA VAL A 7 11.49 5.03 -0.05
C VAL A 7 10.09 4.52 0.23
N TRP A 8 9.13 5.06 -0.48
CA TRP A 8 7.72 4.67 -0.41
C TRP A 8 7.33 4.02 -1.72
N PHE A 9 6.56 2.96 -1.61
CA PHE A 9 6.06 2.22 -2.77
C PHE A 9 4.58 2.49 -2.96
N LEU A 10 4.22 2.79 -4.19
CA LEU A 10 2.83 2.81 -4.62
C LEU A 10 2.45 1.40 -5.03
N TYR A 11 1.39 0.88 -4.44
CA TYR A 11 0.96 -0.50 -4.71
C TYR A 11 -0.52 -0.55 -5.00
N VAL A 12 -0.92 -1.63 -5.65
CA VAL A 12 -2.31 -2.00 -5.78
C VAL A 12 -2.47 -3.45 -5.33
N VAL A 13 -3.54 -3.74 -4.63
CA VAL A 13 -3.90 -5.09 -4.21
C VAL A 13 -5.29 -5.41 -4.73
N ARG A 14 -5.52 -6.71 -4.96
CA ARG A 14 -6.82 -7.23 -5.31
C ARG A 14 -7.48 -7.80 -4.06
N CYS A 15 -8.72 -7.43 -3.83
CA CYS A 15 -9.53 -7.92 -2.72
C CYS A 15 -10.30 -9.17 -3.14
N SER A 16 -10.88 -9.86 -2.15
CA SER A 16 -11.61 -11.11 -2.40
C SER A 16 -12.82 -10.91 -3.32
N ASP A 17 -13.38 -9.71 -3.36
CA ASP A 17 -14.51 -9.38 -4.22
C ASP A 17 -14.08 -8.86 -5.59
N ASN A 18 -12.80 -9.02 -5.95
CA ASN A 18 -12.21 -8.56 -7.20
C ASN A 18 -12.08 -7.05 -7.35
N THR A 19 -12.35 -6.30 -6.30
CA THR A 19 -12.07 -4.85 -6.33
C THR A 19 -10.60 -4.61 -6.06
N LEU A 20 -10.14 -3.43 -6.45
CA LEU A 20 -8.74 -3.03 -6.30
C LEU A 20 -8.64 -1.92 -5.26
N TYR A 21 -7.56 -1.97 -4.49
CA TYR A 21 -7.24 -0.92 -3.53
C TYR A 21 -5.82 -0.46 -3.75
N THR A 22 -5.62 0.85 -3.85
CA THR A 22 -4.28 1.43 -3.97
C THR A 22 -3.86 2.08 -2.66
N GLY A 23 -2.56 2.04 -2.40
CA GLY A 23 -2.00 2.68 -1.22
C GLY A 23 -0.51 2.90 -1.38
N VAL A 24 0.09 3.46 -0.34
CA VAL A 24 1.54 3.67 -0.28
C VAL A 24 2.09 3.08 1.01
N THR A 25 3.30 2.56 0.95
CA THR A 25 3.95 1.97 2.12
C THR A 25 5.46 2.00 1.97
N THR A 26 6.15 2.00 3.11
CA THR A 26 7.60 1.80 3.12
C THR A 26 7.98 0.33 3.16
N ASN A 27 7.05 -0.56 3.47
CA ASN A 27 7.32 -1.99 3.62
C ASN A 27 6.16 -2.79 3.03
N PRO A 28 6.27 -3.17 1.75
CA PRO A 28 5.17 -3.88 1.07
C PRO A 28 4.75 -5.18 1.75
N ASP A 29 5.73 -5.99 2.20
CA ASP A 29 5.41 -7.28 2.82
C ASP A 29 4.62 -7.08 4.11
N ARG A 30 5.07 -6.16 4.95
CA ARG A 30 4.36 -5.86 6.19
C ARG A 30 2.95 -5.34 5.89
N ARG A 31 2.83 -4.45 4.90
CA ARG A 31 1.54 -3.85 4.57
C ARG A 31 0.54 -4.89 4.06
N LEU A 32 1.01 -5.84 3.26
CA LEU A 32 0.15 -6.93 2.80
C LEU A 32 -0.36 -7.75 3.99
N ARG A 33 0.52 -8.04 4.95
CA ARG A 33 0.08 -8.75 6.15
C ARG A 33 -0.94 -7.94 6.95
N GLU A 34 -0.74 -6.63 7.06
CA GLU A 34 -1.68 -5.76 7.77
C GLU A 34 -3.05 -5.73 7.10
N HIS A 35 -3.07 -5.76 5.77
CA HIS A 35 -4.34 -5.84 5.05
C HIS A 35 -5.09 -7.14 5.33
N ASN A 36 -4.38 -8.19 5.68
CA ASN A 36 -4.98 -9.51 5.89
C ASN A 36 -5.21 -9.87 7.36
N LYS A 37 -4.57 -9.19 8.30
CA LYS A 37 -4.66 -9.54 9.73
C LYS A 37 -4.78 -8.31 10.61
N GLY A 38 -5.53 -8.46 11.69
CA GLY A 38 -5.61 -7.44 12.71
C GLY A 38 -6.36 -6.18 12.26
N ARG A 39 -6.05 -5.08 12.93
CA ARG A 39 -6.79 -3.84 12.76
C ARG A 39 -6.02 -2.74 12.04
N ARG A 40 -4.76 -3.00 11.66
CA ARG A 40 -3.91 -1.98 11.03
C ARG A 40 -4.14 -1.84 9.54
N GLY A 41 -4.84 -2.79 8.93
CA GLY A 41 -5.21 -2.68 7.54
C GLY A 41 -6.24 -1.59 7.32
N ALA A 42 -6.35 -1.09 6.09
CA ALA A 42 -7.38 -0.14 5.74
C ALA A 42 -8.76 -0.74 5.93
N LYS A 43 -9.73 0.08 6.32
CA LYS A 43 -11.10 -0.40 6.52
C LYS A 43 -11.66 -1.06 5.28
N TYR A 44 -11.36 -0.50 4.12
CA TYR A 44 -11.79 -1.06 2.85
C TYR A 44 -11.34 -2.51 2.69
N THR A 45 -10.06 -2.78 2.97
CA THR A 45 -9.51 -4.12 2.80
C THR A 45 -9.91 -5.07 3.92
N GLN A 46 -10.14 -4.57 5.15
CA GLN A 46 -10.57 -5.41 6.25
C GLN A 46 -11.90 -6.12 5.94
N ALA A 47 -12.80 -5.43 5.28
CA ALA A 47 -14.11 -6.00 4.93
C ALA A 47 -14.04 -6.93 3.71
N ARG A 48 -12.91 -7.00 3.02
CA ARG A 48 -12.77 -7.70 1.75
C ARG A 48 -11.61 -8.69 1.74
N ARG A 49 -11.27 -9.21 2.90
CA ARG A 49 -10.22 -10.24 3.04
C ARG A 49 -10.68 -11.57 2.46
N PRO A 50 -9.79 -12.40 1.96
CA PRO A 50 -8.36 -12.20 1.88
C PRO A 50 -7.95 -11.24 0.77
N ILE A 51 -6.81 -10.59 0.98
CA ILE A 51 -6.23 -9.65 0.03
C ILE A 51 -5.07 -10.36 -0.67
N ASP A 52 -5.11 -10.35 -1.99
CA ASP A 52 -4.13 -11.04 -2.82
C ASP A 52 -3.37 -10.08 -3.71
N ASP A 53 -2.32 -10.63 -4.30
CA ASP A 53 -1.68 -10.03 -5.49
C ASP A 53 -1.34 -8.56 -5.32
N MET A 54 -0.42 -8.28 -4.41
CA MET A 54 0.13 -6.94 -4.33
C MET A 54 1.08 -6.72 -5.49
N VAL A 55 0.80 -5.71 -6.29
CA VAL A 55 1.65 -5.27 -7.39
C VAL A 55 2.23 -3.92 -7.04
N LEU A 56 3.56 -3.78 -7.14
CA LEU A 56 4.22 -2.51 -6.93
C LEU A 56 4.24 -1.77 -8.26
N LEU A 57 3.62 -0.60 -8.27
CA LEU A 57 3.48 0.20 -9.48
C LEU A 57 4.63 1.18 -9.67
N ASP A 58 5.12 1.76 -8.57
CA ASP A 58 6.16 2.76 -8.62
C ASP A 58 6.76 2.95 -7.23
N TRP A 59 7.83 3.74 -7.15
CA TRP A 59 8.43 4.08 -5.87
C TRP A 59 8.84 5.55 -5.88
N PHE A 60 8.89 6.12 -4.68
CA PHE A 60 9.15 7.55 -4.51
C PHE A 60 10.00 7.75 -3.27
N VAL A 61 10.85 8.76 -3.30
CA VAL A 61 11.56 9.17 -2.11
C VAL A 61 10.69 10.19 -1.38
N GLY A 62 10.32 9.86 -0.14
CA GLY A 62 9.48 10.70 0.68
C GLY A 62 7.99 10.43 0.53
N ARG A 63 7.29 10.49 1.66
CA ARG A 63 5.86 10.15 1.73
C ARG A 63 5.00 11.07 0.89
N SER A 64 5.34 12.36 0.86
CA SER A 64 4.55 13.36 0.16
C SER A 64 4.42 13.05 -1.33
N ARG A 65 5.54 12.66 -1.96
CA ARG A 65 5.53 12.31 -3.38
C ARG A 65 4.70 11.07 -3.66
N ALA A 66 4.82 10.08 -2.79
CA ALA A 66 4.06 8.84 -2.94
C ALA A 66 2.57 9.10 -2.82
N GLN A 67 2.15 9.93 -1.87
CA GLN A 67 0.74 10.26 -1.70
C GLN A 67 0.17 11.03 -2.88
N LYS A 68 0.97 11.93 -3.47
CA LYS A 68 0.53 12.64 -4.68
C LYS A 68 0.32 11.68 -5.84
N ALA A 69 1.19 10.68 -5.98
CA ALA A 69 1.04 9.68 -7.02
C ALA A 69 -0.21 8.84 -6.79
N GLU A 70 -0.51 8.50 -5.55
CA GLU A 70 -1.71 7.75 -5.20
C GLU A 70 -2.98 8.50 -5.62
N TYR A 71 -3.03 9.80 -5.37
CA TYR A 71 -4.17 10.62 -5.77
C TYR A 71 -4.39 10.64 -7.28
N LYS A 72 -3.32 10.58 -8.05
CA LYS A 72 -3.41 10.63 -9.51
C LYS A 72 -3.76 9.28 -10.13
N PHE A 73 -3.56 8.23 -9.36
CA PHE A 73 -3.83 6.90 -9.86
C PHE A 73 -5.30 6.56 -9.78
#